data_0ef1aa6386972b677d6414703f42b5e9
#
_entry.id   0ef1aa6386972b677d6414703f42b5e9
#
_cell.length_a   1.000
_cell.length_b   1.000
_cell.length_c   1.000
_cell.angle_alpha   90.00
_cell.angle_beta   90.00
_cell.angle_gamma   90.00
#
_symmetry.space_group_name_H-M   'P 1'
#
loop_
_entity.id
_entity.type
_entity.pdbx_description
1 polymer ?
#
loop_
_entity_poly.entity_id
_entity_poly.type
_entity_poly.pdbx_seq_one_letter_code
_entity_poly.pdbx_strand_id
1 'polypeptide(L)'
;MTIRYEINPPKVSDPPSRIELLDERIEQISEFCDGIHVTDSVLGIERISPLIIGAEIKQKYPKLNVTISLRVIDKKIPQIVDFVDSAIHANLDGILILMGDPSPENNYKSGVIPSFAVNHLIQNGFGEKINFYLSLPSKPNFDKISKKVISKPNGFVTQVVHDASQVKRINDYLNPKGFSIIPCLLFPSPKNSRSAQFLNLDWSNYEDNFSSFILEIESITGDVLLTSPNDFKGALDFLTRLQN
;
A
#
# COMPACT_ATOMS: atom_id res chain seq x y z
N MET A 1 -9.48 15.17 -4.31
CA MET A 1 -8.12 14.70 -3.95
C MET A 1 -8.28 13.44 -3.13
N THR A 2 -7.68 12.32 -3.54
CA THR A 2 -7.72 11.08 -2.77
C THR A 2 -6.36 10.81 -2.14
N ILE A 3 -6.29 10.91 -0.82
CA ILE A 3 -5.09 10.59 -0.05
C ILE A 3 -5.36 9.34 0.79
N ARG A 4 -4.49 8.34 0.63
CA ARG A 4 -4.43 7.16 1.48
C ARG A 4 -3.24 7.28 2.41
N TYR A 5 -3.39 6.83 3.63
CA TYR A 5 -2.29 6.75 4.59
C TYR A 5 -1.87 5.29 4.83
N GLU A 6 -0.56 5.04 4.77
CA GLU A 6 0.00 3.71 5.02
C GLU A 6 0.27 3.49 6.51
N ILE A 7 -0.21 2.39 7.06
CA ILE A 7 0.09 1.95 8.41
C ILE A 7 0.76 0.58 8.42
N ASN A 8 1.72 0.44 9.35
CA ASN A 8 2.39 -0.81 9.62
C ASN A 8 1.81 -1.40 10.91
N PRO A 9 1.18 -2.59 10.88
CA PRO A 9 0.74 -3.26 12.09
C PRO A 9 1.90 -3.49 13.08
N PRO A 10 1.64 -3.54 14.39
CA PRO A 10 2.63 -3.95 15.37
C PRO A 10 3.17 -5.35 15.07
N LYS A 11 4.38 -5.65 15.55
CA LYS A 11 4.92 -7.01 15.51
C LYS A 11 4.11 -7.89 16.46
N VAL A 12 4.03 -9.18 16.16
CA VAL A 12 3.39 -10.16 17.07
C VAL A 12 4.06 -10.16 18.46
N SER A 13 5.37 -9.87 18.52
CA SER A 13 6.14 -9.78 19.76
C SER A 13 6.02 -8.45 20.50
N ASP A 14 5.35 -7.45 19.94
CA ASP A 14 5.21 -6.14 20.57
C ASP A 14 4.19 -6.20 21.73
N PRO A 15 4.33 -5.34 22.78
CA PRO A 15 3.38 -5.30 23.87
C PRO A 15 2.00 -4.77 23.43
N PRO A 16 0.90 -5.12 24.15
CA PRO A 16 -0.45 -4.67 23.81
C PRO A 16 -0.61 -3.15 23.66
N SER A 17 0.15 -2.36 24.40
CA SER A 17 0.17 -0.89 24.27
C SER A 17 0.52 -0.39 22.87
N ARG A 18 1.13 -1.22 22.00
CA ARG A 18 1.38 -0.87 20.61
C ARG A 18 0.12 -0.97 19.74
N ILE A 19 -0.82 -1.83 20.12
CA ILE A 19 -2.13 -1.92 19.47
C ILE A 19 -2.95 -0.69 19.86
N GLU A 20 -3.00 -0.36 21.15
CA GLU A 20 -3.69 0.85 21.65
C GLU A 20 -3.17 2.12 20.94
N LEU A 21 -1.84 2.25 20.84
CA LEU A 21 -1.23 3.36 20.11
C LEU A 21 -1.59 3.36 18.60
N LEU A 22 -1.75 2.18 17.98
CA LEU A 22 -2.18 2.09 16.59
C LEU A 22 -3.62 2.58 16.46
N ASP A 23 -4.52 2.18 17.35
CA ASP A 23 -5.93 2.59 17.36
C ASP A 23 -6.07 4.11 17.51
N GLU A 24 -5.32 4.71 18.43
CA GLU A 24 -5.26 6.18 18.60
C GLU A 24 -4.80 6.88 17.31
N ARG A 25 -3.78 6.33 16.63
CA ARG A 25 -3.27 6.88 15.37
C ARG A 25 -4.28 6.75 14.24
N ILE A 26 -4.96 5.61 14.15
CA ILE A 26 -6.01 5.39 13.15
C ILE A 26 -7.15 6.39 13.37
N GLU A 27 -7.57 6.60 14.60
CA GLU A 27 -8.60 7.58 14.94
C GLU A 27 -8.22 8.99 14.47
N GLN A 28 -6.99 9.43 14.79
CA GLN A 28 -6.50 10.76 14.40
C GLN A 28 -6.38 10.92 12.88
N ILE A 29 -5.81 9.91 12.18
CA ILE A 29 -5.53 10.03 10.75
C ILE A 29 -6.78 9.86 9.87
N SER A 30 -7.80 9.14 10.36
CA SER A 30 -9.04 8.87 9.63
C SER A 30 -9.84 10.14 9.31
N GLU A 31 -9.60 11.23 10.01
CA GLU A 31 -10.21 12.53 9.75
C GLU A 31 -9.54 13.28 8.57
N PHE A 32 -8.31 12.91 8.22
CA PHE A 32 -7.47 13.64 7.27
C PHE A 32 -7.03 12.82 6.06
N CYS A 33 -7.62 11.64 5.85
CA CYS A 33 -7.36 10.83 4.66
C CYS A 33 -8.64 10.15 4.15
N ASP A 34 -8.68 9.86 2.86
CA ASP A 34 -9.81 9.19 2.21
C ASP A 34 -9.72 7.66 2.32
N GLY A 35 -8.56 7.16 2.70
CA GLY A 35 -8.33 5.73 2.87
C GLY A 35 -7.11 5.38 3.70
N ILE A 36 -7.08 4.13 4.13
CA ILE A 36 -5.97 3.54 4.88
C ILE A 36 -5.49 2.28 4.15
N HIS A 37 -4.18 2.16 4.02
CA HIS A 37 -3.52 0.95 3.53
C HIS A 37 -2.76 0.27 4.66
N VAL A 38 -3.08 -1.00 4.94
CA VAL A 38 -2.43 -1.78 6.00
C VAL A 38 -1.41 -2.74 5.38
N THR A 39 -0.14 -2.61 5.75
CA THR A 39 0.94 -3.44 5.19
C THR A 39 0.99 -4.84 5.80
N ASP A 40 1.62 -5.80 5.08
CA ASP A 40 1.86 -7.16 5.55
C ASP A 40 3.36 -7.41 5.76
N SER A 41 3.75 -7.77 6.97
CA SER A 41 5.07 -8.32 7.36
C SER A 41 6.27 -7.64 6.66
N VAL A 42 6.34 -6.32 6.78
CA VAL A 42 7.41 -5.50 6.19
C VAL A 42 8.78 -6.02 6.64
N LEU A 43 9.72 -6.14 5.70
CA LEU A 43 11.06 -6.74 5.88
C LEU A 43 11.03 -8.21 6.35
N GLY A 44 9.95 -8.94 6.06
CA GLY A 44 9.79 -10.32 6.47
C GLY A 44 9.55 -10.53 7.97
N ILE A 45 9.42 -9.46 8.74
CA ILE A 45 9.16 -9.52 10.19
C ILE A 45 7.67 -9.78 10.41
N GLU A 46 7.34 -10.81 11.17
CA GLU A 46 5.96 -11.17 11.49
C GLU A 46 5.24 -10.06 12.26
N ARG A 47 4.07 -9.70 11.76
CA ARG A 47 3.20 -8.65 12.31
C ARG A 47 1.79 -9.17 12.50
N ILE A 48 0.99 -8.45 13.29
CA ILE A 48 -0.46 -8.69 13.37
C ILE A 48 -1.02 -8.66 11.96
N SER A 49 -1.90 -9.61 11.67
CA SER A 49 -2.47 -9.76 10.32
C SER A 49 -3.11 -8.46 9.82
N PRO A 50 -2.77 -8.00 8.62
CA PRO A 50 -3.41 -6.82 8.03
C PRO A 50 -4.92 -7.02 7.82
N LEU A 51 -5.38 -8.26 7.70
CA LEU A 51 -6.80 -8.59 7.62
C LEU A 51 -7.53 -8.23 8.92
N ILE A 52 -6.96 -8.55 10.09
CA ILE A 52 -7.54 -8.21 11.40
C ILE A 52 -7.64 -6.69 11.55
N ILE A 53 -6.52 -5.99 11.38
CA ILE A 53 -6.49 -4.52 11.51
C ILE A 53 -7.40 -3.85 10.48
N GLY A 54 -7.38 -4.31 9.22
CA GLY A 54 -8.24 -3.78 8.15
C GLY A 54 -9.72 -3.96 8.45
N ALA A 55 -10.13 -5.12 8.98
CA ALA A 55 -11.51 -5.41 9.36
C ALA A 55 -11.98 -4.49 10.51
N GLU A 56 -11.16 -4.28 11.53
CA GLU A 56 -11.44 -3.38 12.65
C GLU A 56 -11.60 -1.92 12.17
N ILE A 57 -10.69 -1.45 11.30
CA ILE A 57 -10.79 -0.12 10.67
C ILE A 57 -12.10 0.00 9.90
N LYS A 58 -12.42 -0.96 9.03
CA LYS A 58 -13.63 -0.90 8.20
C LYS A 58 -14.90 -0.93 9.02
N GLN A 59 -14.93 -1.68 10.12
CA GLN A 59 -16.06 -1.71 11.05
C GLN A 59 -16.24 -0.36 11.77
N LYS A 60 -15.14 0.27 12.23
CA LYS A 60 -15.19 1.55 12.97
C LYS A 60 -15.42 2.74 12.02
N TYR A 61 -14.85 2.69 10.81
CA TYR A 61 -14.90 3.76 9.80
C TYR A 61 -15.39 3.24 8.44
N PRO A 62 -16.69 2.92 8.30
CA PRO A 62 -17.21 2.25 7.09
C PRO A 62 -17.09 3.06 5.80
N LYS A 63 -16.92 4.38 5.90
CA LYS A 63 -16.74 5.27 4.73
C LYS A 63 -15.31 5.33 4.21
N LEU A 64 -14.31 4.97 5.04
CA LEU A 64 -12.92 4.95 4.61
C LEU A 64 -12.71 3.86 3.56
N ASN A 65 -11.89 4.16 2.56
CA ASN A 65 -11.37 3.15 1.66
C ASN A 65 -10.25 2.38 2.36
N VAL A 66 -10.50 1.11 2.69
CA VAL A 66 -9.54 0.28 3.43
C VAL A 66 -8.96 -0.78 2.51
N THR A 67 -7.66 -0.68 2.25
CA THR A 67 -6.92 -1.67 1.48
C THR A 67 -5.86 -2.33 2.34
N ILE A 68 -5.56 -3.60 2.05
CA ILE A 68 -4.57 -4.36 2.80
C ILE A 68 -3.55 -5.00 1.87
N SER A 69 -2.34 -5.25 2.36
CA SER A 69 -1.35 -6.04 1.64
C SER A 69 -1.55 -7.53 1.88
N LEU A 70 -1.27 -8.34 0.86
CA LEU A 70 -1.16 -9.80 0.93
C LEU A 70 0.18 -10.24 0.33
N ARG A 71 1.05 -10.73 1.18
CA ARG A 71 2.33 -11.34 0.80
C ARG A 71 2.12 -12.79 0.37
N VAL A 72 2.65 -13.19 -0.82
CA VAL A 72 2.43 -14.54 -1.37
C VAL A 72 3.66 -15.46 -1.33
N ILE A 73 4.83 -14.96 -0.94
CA ILE A 73 6.09 -15.71 -0.98
C ILE A 73 5.99 -17.07 -0.26
N ASP A 74 5.25 -17.14 0.81
CA ASP A 74 5.08 -18.31 1.69
C ASP A 74 3.66 -18.90 1.71
N LYS A 75 2.77 -18.43 0.84
CA LYS A 75 1.35 -18.86 0.80
C LYS A 75 1.03 -19.69 -0.45
N LYS A 76 0.34 -20.79 -0.24
CA LYS A 76 -0.25 -21.59 -1.33
C LYS A 76 -1.56 -20.97 -1.81
N ILE A 77 -2.00 -21.29 -3.01
CA ILE A 77 -3.25 -20.75 -3.60
C ILE A 77 -4.46 -20.89 -2.69
N PRO A 78 -4.75 -22.03 -2.03
CA PRO A 78 -5.89 -22.11 -1.11
C PRO A 78 -5.83 -21.09 0.02
N GLN A 79 -4.67 -20.87 0.63
CA GLN A 79 -4.49 -19.88 1.70
C GLN A 79 -4.70 -18.42 1.20
N ILE A 80 -4.34 -18.16 -0.06
CA ILE A 80 -4.59 -16.86 -0.71
C ILE A 80 -6.08 -16.67 -0.94
N VAL A 81 -6.78 -17.71 -1.40
CA VAL A 81 -8.25 -17.68 -1.60
C VAL A 81 -8.97 -17.46 -0.28
N ASP A 82 -8.63 -18.19 0.78
CA ASP A 82 -9.23 -18.06 2.12
C ASP A 82 -9.02 -16.64 2.68
N PHE A 83 -7.83 -16.05 2.47
CA PHE A 83 -7.54 -14.68 2.88
C PHE A 83 -8.41 -13.67 2.12
N VAL A 84 -8.54 -13.82 0.81
CA VAL A 84 -9.35 -12.94 -0.04
C VAL A 84 -10.83 -13.03 0.32
N ASP A 85 -11.34 -14.24 0.53
CA ASP A 85 -12.73 -14.45 0.95
C ASP A 85 -13.02 -13.80 2.31
N SER A 86 -12.10 -13.92 3.26
CA SER A 86 -12.19 -13.23 4.55
C SER A 86 -12.15 -11.71 4.41
N ALA A 87 -11.34 -11.16 3.49
CA ALA A 87 -11.29 -9.73 3.22
C ALA A 87 -12.60 -9.20 2.61
N ILE A 88 -13.23 -9.99 1.74
CA ILE A 88 -14.56 -9.68 1.17
C ILE A 88 -15.62 -9.67 2.27
N HIS A 89 -15.64 -10.67 3.16
CA HIS A 89 -16.58 -10.73 4.28
C HIS A 89 -16.39 -9.57 5.27
N ALA A 90 -15.16 -9.06 5.40
CA ALA A 90 -14.87 -7.87 6.18
C ALA A 90 -15.19 -6.54 5.45
N ASN A 91 -15.78 -6.59 4.24
CA ASN A 91 -16.10 -5.44 3.38
C ASN A 91 -14.89 -4.55 3.08
N LEU A 92 -13.69 -5.12 2.94
CA LEU A 92 -12.51 -4.37 2.54
C LEU A 92 -12.60 -3.96 1.06
N ASP A 93 -12.01 -2.81 0.72
CA ASP A 93 -12.13 -2.22 -0.61
C ASP A 93 -11.10 -2.76 -1.61
N GLY A 94 -9.98 -3.32 -1.12
CA GLY A 94 -8.98 -3.89 -2.02
C GLY A 94 -7.80 -4.57 -1.34
N ILE A 95 -7.06 -5.33 -2.14
CA ILE A 95 -5.88 -6.08 -1.70
C ILE A 95 -4.71 -5.80 -2.64
N LEU A 96 -3.59 -5.32 -2.08
CA LEU A 96 -2.31 -5.24 -2.77
C LEU A 96 -1.61 -6.60 -2.66
N ILE A 97 -1.57 -7.34 -3.76
CA ILE A 97 -0.87 -8.63 -3.81
C ILE A 97 0.58 -8.40 -4.24
N LEU A 98 1.50 -8.78 -3.37
CA LEU A 98 2.94 -8.60 -3.57
C LEU A 98 3.74 -9.84 -3.21
N MET A 99 4.97 -9.94 -3.69
CA MET A 99 5.84 -11.08 -3.35
C MET A 99 6.10 -11.12 -1.85
N GLY A 100 6.47 -10.01 -1.26
CA GLY A 100 6.93 -9.88 0.12
C GLY A 100 8.41 -10.26 0.28
N ASP A 101 8.97 -9.86 1.42
CA ASP A 101 10.34 -10.19 1.79
C ASP A 101 10.40 -11.57 2.43
N PRO A 102 11.50 -12.32 2.25
CA PRO A 102 11.71 -13.58 2.95
C PRO A 102 11.67 -13.38 4.46
N SER A 103 11.01 -14.29 5.18
CA SER A 103 11.09 -14.30 6.65
C SER A 103 12.47 -14.77 7.10
N PRO A 104 13.10 -14.10 8.08
CA PRO A 104 14.34 -14.59 8.68
C PRO A 104 14.20 -15.98 9.32
N GLU A 105 13.00 -16.32 9.77
CA GLU A 105 12.69 -17.55 10.51
C GLU A 105 12.15 -18.68 9.62
N ASN A 106 11.72 -18.36 8.39
CA ASN A 106 11.10 -19.33 7.49
C ASN A 106 11.63 -19.20 6.07
N ASN A 107 12.40 -20.19 5.63
CA ASN A 107 12.96 -20.27 4.28
C ASN A 107 11.98 -20.88 3.25
N TYR A 108 10.77 -21.24 3.65
CA TYR A 108 9.78 -21.82 2.73
C TYR A 108 9.37 -20.78 1.67
N LYS A 109 9.37 -21.20 0.42
CA LYS A 109 8.88 -20.42 -0.72
C LYS A 109 7.82 -21.22 -1.46
N SER A 110 6.63 -20.68 -1.55
CA SER A 110 5.48 -21.34 -2.21
C SER A 110 5.66 -21.50 -3.72
N GLY A 111 6.50 -20.66 -4.34
CA GLY A 111 6.61 -20.56 -5.79
C GLY A 111 5.49 -19.75 -6.45
N VAL A 112 4.49 -19.29 -5.70
CA VAL A 112 3.42 -18.45 -6.21
C VAL A 112 3.96 -17.05 -6.51
N ILE A 113 3.66 -16.53 -7.70
CA ILE A 113 3.99 -15.15 -8.08
C ILE A 113 2.73 -14.28 -8.04
N PRO A 114 2.82 -12.97 -7.66
CA PRO A 114 1.65 -12.09 -7.49
C PRO A 114 0.72 -12.02 -8.70
N SER A 115 1.26 -11.89 -9.91
CA SER A 115 0.45 -11.83 -11.13
C SER A 115 -0.30 -13.14 -11.43
N PHE A 116 0.27 -14.28 -11.07
CA PHE A 116 -0.43 -15.56 -11.16
C PHE A 116 -1.59 -15.65 -10.16
N ALA A 117 -1.34 -15.23 -8.90
CA ALA A 117 -2.38 -15.18 -7.87
C ALA A 117 -3.55 -14.28 -8.29
N VAL A 118 -3.28 -13.04 -8.77
CA VAL A 118 -4.31 -12.12 -9.27
C VAL A 118 -5.09 -12.76 -10.42
N ASN A 119 -4.41 -13.31 -11.43
CA ASN A 119 -5.09 -13.94 -12.56
C ASN A 119 -6.00 -15.09 -12.10
N HIS A 120 -5.53 -15.94 -11.18
CA HIS A 120 -6.32 -17.03 -10.62
C HIS A 120 -7.58 -16.50 -9.90
N LEU A 121 -7.43 -15.48 -9.06
CA LEU A 121 -8.55 -14.88 -8.31
C LEU A 121 -9.59 -14.26 -9.25
N ILE A 122 -9.16 -13.52 -10.28
CA ILE A 122 -10.07 -12.91 -11.26
C ILE A 122 -10.81 -13.97 -12.05
N GLN A 123 -10.13 -15.04 -12.51
CA GLN A 123 -10.76 -16.15 -13.23
C GLN A 123 -11.80 -16.89 -12.38
N ASN A 124 -11.70 -16.84 -11.06
CA ASN A 124 -12.65 -17.44 -10.12
C ASN A 124 -13.71 -16.43 -9.58
N GLY A 125 -13.86 -15.26 -10.22
CA GLY A 125 -14.94 -14.30 -9.93
C GLY A 125 -14.71 -13.39 -8.70
N PHE A 126 -13.55 -13.45 -8.06
CA PHE A 126 -13.25 -12.58 -6.91
C PHE A 126 -13.09 -11.10 -7.31
N GLY A 127 -12.65 -10.81 -8.54
CA GLY A 127 -12.47 -9.45 -9.04
C GLY A 127 -13.76 -8.62 -9.16
N GLU A 128 -14.93 -9.25 -9.12
CA GLU A 128 -16.23 -8.57 -9.06
C GLU A 128 -16.62 -8.12 -7.65
N LYS A 129 -15.91 -8.63 -6.62
CA LYS A 129 -16.24 -8.46 -5.21
C LYS A 129 -15.26 -7.55 -4.47
N ILE A 130 -13.99 -7.52 -4.91
CA ILE A 130 -12.94 -6.75 -4.26
C ILE A 130 -11.88 -6.34 -5.29
N ASN A 131 -11.27 -5.16 -5.12
CA ASN A 131 -10.22 -4.69 -6.01
C ASN A 131 -8.88 -5.37 -5.74
N PHE A 132 -8.17 -5.74 -6.82
CA PHE A 132 -6.81 -6.28 -6.73
C PHE A 132 -5.81 -5.28 -7.29
N TYR A 133 -4.74 -5.05 -6.54
CA TYR A 133 -3.62 -4.24 -6.94
C TYR A 133 -2.33 -5.06 -6.98
N LEU A 134 -1.41 -4.68 -7.84
CA LEU A 134 -0.05 -5.24 -7.89
C LEU A 134 0.99 -4.15 -7.62
N SER A 135 2.08 -4.51 -6.96
CA SER A 135 3.19 -3.58 -6.75
C SER A 135 3.96 -3.30 -8.04
N LEU A 136 4.44 -2.07 -8.20
CA LEU A 136 5.35 -1.66 -9.27
C LEU A 136 6.61 -1.00 -8.69
N PRO A 137 7.80 -1.20 -9.29
CA PRO A 137 8.95 -0.35 -9.01
C PRO A 137 8.64 1.12 -9.36
N SER A 138 9.33 2.06 -8.72
CA SER A 138 9.24 3.49 -9.08
C SER A 138 9.73 3.79 -10.51
N LYS A 139 10.61 2.94 -11.06
CA LYS A 139 11.12 3.00 -12.45
C LYS A 139 10.90 1.64 -13.13
N PRO A 140 9.66 1.30 -13.53
CA PRO A 140 9.38 0.00 -14.11
C PRO A 140 9.99 -0.14 -15.50
N ASN A 141 10.51 -1.34 -15.80
CA ASN A 141 10.76 -1.74 -17.18
C ASN A 141 9.46 -2.28 -17.76
N PHE A 142 8.83 -1.53 -18.66
CA PHE A 142 7.51 -1.87 -19.21
C PHE A 142 7.49 -3.17 -20.01
N ASP A 143 8.60 -3.57 -20.63
CA ASP A 143 8.71 -4.84 -21.35
C ASP A 143 8.63 -6.04 -20.38
N LYS A 144 9.06 -5.84 -19.13
CA LYS A 144 9.12 -6.90 -18.10
C LYS A 144 7.84 -7.01 -17.26
N ILE A 145 6.90 -6.05 -17.34
CA ILE A 145 5.66 -6.09 -16.55
C ILE A 145 4.48 -6.72 -17.29
N SER A 146 4.69 -7.29 -18.49
CA SER A 146 3.63 -7.87 -19.32
C SER A 146 2.75 -8.86 -18.56
N LYS A 147 3.34 -9.74 -17.73
CA LYS A 147 2.57 -10.70 -16.91
C LYS A 147 1.66 -10.02 -15.89
N LYS A 148 2.08 -8.87 -15.33
CA LYS A 148 1.25 -8.08 -14.41
C LYS A 148 0.09 -7.42 -15.15
N VAL A 149 0.33 -6.88 -16.35
CA VAL A 149 -0.71 -6.29 -17.20
C VAL A 149 -1.71 -7.35 -17.66
N ILE A 150 -1.24 -8.51 -18.10
CA ILE A 150 -2.11 -9.62 -18.56
C ILE A 150 -2.98 -10.17 -17.43
N SER A 151 -2.53 -10.12 -16.18
CA SER A 151 -3.34 -10.57 -15.03
C SER A 151 -4.52 -9.64 -14.69
N LYS A 152 -4.63 -8.49 -15.36
CA LYS A 152 -5.74 -7.51 -15.28
C LYS A 152 -6.12 -7.11 -13.85
N PRO A 153 -5.16 -6.65 -13.00
CA PRO A 153 -5.53 -6.05 -11.72
C PRO A 153 -6.37 -4.78 -11.93
N ASN A 154 -7.02 -4.26 -10.91
CA ASN A 154 -7.68 -2.95 -10.97
C ASN A 154 -6.66 -1.81 -11.10
N GLY A 155 -5.44 -2.02 -10.58
CA GLY A 155 -4.39 -1.02 -10.69
C GLY A 155 -3.05 -1.46 -10.07
N PHE A 156 -2.18 -0.48 -9.91
CA PHE A 156 -0.83 -0.68 -9.42
C PHE A 156 -0.48 0.32 -8.32
N VAL A 157 0.12 -0.18 -7.24
CA VAL A 157 0.75 0.65 -6.21
C VAL A 157 2.25 0.69 -6.48
N THR A 158 2.83 1.88 -6.58
CA THR A 158 4.28 1.99 -6.84
C THR A 158 5.09 1.80 -5.55
N GLN A 159 6.35 1.42 -5.69
CA GLN A 159 7.34 1.74 -4.66
C GLN A 159 7.48 3.25 -4.54
N VAL A 160 8.10 3.73 -3.45
CA VAL A 160 8.26 5.17 -3.22
C VAL A 160 8.85 5.86 -4.44
N VAL A 161 8.15 6.88 -4.91
CA VAL A 161 8.57 7.78 -6.01
C VAL A 161 9.08 9.09 -5.44
N HIS A 162 9.97 9.76 -6.18
CA HIS A 162 10.58 11.03 -5.76
C HIS A 162 10.54 12.10 -6.86
N ASP A 163 9.86 11.82 -7.97
CA ASP A 163 9.82 12.69 -9.14
C ASP A 163 8.49 12.49 -9.86
N ALA A 164 7.78 13.59 -10.13
CA ALA A 164 6.50 13.59 -10.84
C ALA A 164 6.61 13.02 -12.27
N SER A 165 7.76 13.17 -12.92
CA SER A 165 7.99 12.60 -14.24
C SER A 165 7.96 11.07 -14.25
N GLN A 166 8.37 10.43 -13.14
CA GLN A 166 8.25 8.97 -12.97
C GLN A 166 6.78 8.55 -12.95
N VAL A 167 5.98 9.26 -12.17
CA VAL A 167 4.54 9.00 -12.05
C VAL A 167 3.84 9.23 -13.39
N LYS A 168 4.12 10.36 -14.03
CA LYS A 168 3.56 10.69 -15.34
C LYS A 168 3.87 9.58 -16.37
N ARG A 169 5.12 9.12 -16.44
CA ARG A 169 5.53 8.04 -17.34
C ARG A 169 4.79 6.74 -17.08
N ILE A 170 4.59 6.38 -15.81
CA ILE A 170 3.84 5.16 -15.43
C ILE A 170 2.37 5.32 -15.81
N ASN A 171 1.78 6.48 -15.48
CA ASN A 171 0.38 6.78 -15.77
C ASN A 171 0.10 6.80 -17.27
N ASP A 172 0.94 7.49 -18.07
CA ASP A 172 0.81 7.56 -19.53
C ASP A 172 0.87 6.16 -20.21
N TYR A 173 1.59 5.22 -19.60
CA TYR A 173 1.68 3.85 -20.14
C TYR A 173 0.52 2.94 -19.69
N LEU A 174 0.04 3.06 -18.45
CA LEU A 174 -0.91 2.11 -17.84
C LEU A 174 -2.35 2.60 -17.83
N ASN A 175 -2.58 3.89 -17.61
CA ASN A 175 -3.94 4.45 -17.53
C ASN A 175 -4.75 4.26 -18.82
N PRO A 176 -4.18 4.44 -20.05
CA PRO A 176 -4.91 4.17 -21.30
C PRO A 176 -5.30 2.69 -21.48
N LYS A 177 -4.72 1.78 -20.68
CA LYS A 177 -5.06 0.36 -20.66
C LYS A 177 -6.09 0.01 -19.59
N GLY A 178 -6.63 1.03 -18.88
CA GLY A 178 -7.67 0.88 -17.88
C GLY A 178 -7.16 0.59 -16.47
N PHE A 179 -5.86 0.79 -16.16
CA PHE A 179 -5.31 0.57 -14.84
C PHE A 179 -5.20 1.86 -14.05
N SER A 180 -5.66 1.86 -12.80
CA SER A 180 -5.38 2.93 -11.84
C SER A 180 -3.95 2.85 -11.32
N ILE A 181 -3.37 4.00 -10.98
CA ILE A 181 -2.03 4.09 -10.39
C ILE A 181 -2.15 4.80 -9.05
N ILE A 182 -1.57 4.19 -8.02
CA ILE A 182 -1.48 4.73 -6.66
C ILE A 182 0.00 4.94 -6.34
N PRO A 183 0.54 6.15 -6.55
CA PRO A 183 1.92 6.46 -6.23
C PRO A 183 2.15 6.47 -4.73
N CYS A 184 3.21 5.81 -4.26
CA CYS A 184 3.62 5.84 -2.87
C CYS A 184 4.64 6.97 -2.66
N LEU A 185 4.39 7.85 -1.69
CA LEU A 185 5.25 8.98 -1.32
C LEU A 185 5.73 8.81 0.12
N LEU A 186 7.03 8.97 0.34
CA LEU A 186 7.59 9.02 1.69
C LEU A 186 7.55 10.47 2.21
N PHE A 187 6.89 10.68 3.36
CA PHE A 187 6.87 11.98 4.01
C PHE A 187 8.29 12.44 4.38
N PRO A 188 8.77 13.59 3.85
CA PRO A 188 10.12 14.06 4.10
C PRO A 188 10.21 14.65 5.52
N SER A 189 10.89 13.94 6.39
CA SER A 189 11.19 14.43 7.73
C SER A 189 12.51 13.85 8.23
N PRO A 190 13.20 14.51 9.17
CA PRO A 190 14.43 13.99 9.77
C PRO A 190 14.26 12.60 10.39
N LYS A 191 13.08 12.27 10.91
CA LYS A 191 12.79 10.95 11.48
C LYS A 191 12.69 9.83 10.43
N ASN A 192 12.31 10.20 9.19
CA ASN A 192 12.21 9.28 8.06
C ASN A 192 13.52 9.15 7.25
N SER A 193 14.60 9.88 7.61
CA SER A 193 15.86 9.86 6.84
C SER A 193 16.49 8.46 6.74
N ARG A 194 16.38 7.63 7.79
CA ARG A 194 16.84 6.23 7.70
C ARG A 194 16.05 5.40 6.69
N SER A 195 14.75 5.64 6.59
CA SER A 195 13.90 4.98 5.59
C SER A 195 14.26 5.44 4.17
N ALA A 196 14.51 6.74 3.98
CA ALA A 196 14.98 7.27 2.70
C ALA A 196 16.33 6.66 2.30
N GLN A 197 17.29 6.57 3.22
CA GLN A 197 18.59 5.94 2.97
C GLN A 197 18.43 4.45 2.60
N PHE A 198 17.59 3.70 3.32
CA PHE A 198 17.31 2.30 3.03
C PHE A 198 16.73 2.11 1.63
N LEU A 199 15.84 3.00 1.20
CA LEU A 199 15.20 2.98 -0.12
C LEU A 199 16.11 3.58 -1.22
N ASN A 200 17.29 4.07 -0.87
CA ASN A 200 18.16 4.84 -1.76
C ASN A 200 17.39 5.98 -2.45
N LEU A 201 16.57 6.69 -1.66
CA LEU A 201 15.67 7.74 -2.09
C LEU A 201 16.33 9.11 -1.89
N ASP A 202 16.43 9.86 -2.96
CA ASP A 202 16.75 11.29 -2.92
C ASP A 202 15.44 12.08 -2.96
N TRP A 203 15.10 12.77 -1.88
CA TRP A 203 13.91 13.60 -1.77
C TRP A 203 14.18 15.10 -1.88
N SER A 204 15.41 15.48 -2.21
CA SER A 204 15.80 16.89 -2.38
C SER A 204 14.91 17.68 -3.36
N ASN A 205 14.27 16.97 -4.29
CA ASN A 205 13.35 17.57 -5.26
C ASN A 205 12.02 18.03 -4.65
N TYR A 206 11.64 17.55 -3.45
CA TYR A 206 10.33 17.83 -2.88
C TYR A 206 10.33 18.13 -1.37
N GLU A 207 11.44 17.95 -0.65
CA GLU A 207 11.45 18.10 0.81
C GLU A 207 11.04 19.50 1.28
N ASP A 208 11.44 20.55 0.55
CA ASP A 208 11.10 21.93 0.88
C ASP A 208 9.69 22.35 0.47
N ASN A 209 9.06 21.59 -0.45
CA ASN A 209 7.74 21.92 -0.99
C ASN A 209 6.85 20.69 -1.17
N PHE A 210 6.76 19.86 -0.14
CA PHE A 210 6.04 18.60 -0.20
C PHE A 210 4.53 18.75 -0.49
N SER A 211 3.93 19.88 -0.05
CA SER A 211 2.52 20.16 -0.37
C SER A 211 2.28 20.30 -1.88
N SER A 212 3.12 21.05 -2.58
CA SER A 212 2.99 21.16 -4.04
C SER A 212 3.28 19.83 -4.74
N PHE A 213 4.26 19.09 -4.24
CA PHE A 213 4.60 17.79 -4.82
C PHE A 213 3.47 16.77 -4.71
N ILE A 214 2.84 16.62 -3.54
CA ILE A 214 1.72 15.67 -3.36
C ILE A 214 0.52 16.06 -4.22
N LEU A 215 0.22 17.37 -4.35
CA LEU A 215 -0.85 17.87 -5.21
C LEU A 215 -0.56 17.64 -6.69
N GLU A 216 0.69 17.84 -7.14
CA GLU A 216 1.11 17.51 -8.50
C GLU A 216 0.93 16.02 -8.81
N ILE A 217 1.39 15.14 -7.93
CA ILE A 217 1.26 13.69 -8.10
C ILE A 217 -0.22 13.29 -8.16
N GLU A 218 -1.03 13.82 -7.25
CA GLU A 218 -2.48 13.54 -7.21
C GLU A 218 -3.16 14.01 -8.49
N SER A 219 -2.80 15.17 -9.03
CA SER A 219 -3.36 15.68 -10.28
C SER A 219 -3.09 14.77 -11.50
N ILE A 220 -2.02 13.96 -11.46
CA ILE A 220 -1.66 13.01 -12.51
C ILE A 220 -2.49 11.72 -12.41
N THR A 221 -2.73 11.22 -11.20
CA THR A 221 -3.29 9.87 -10.98
C THR A 221 -4.65 9.85 -10.28
N GLY A 222 -5.05 10.93 -9.62
CA GLY A 222 -6.26 11.03 -8.80
C GLY A 222 -6.16 10.35 -7.42
N ASP A 223 -5.03 9.72 -7.11
CA ASP A 223 -4.84 8.94 -5.88
C ASP A 223 -3.37 8.95 -5.44
N VAL A 224 -3.11 9.00 -4.14
CA VAL A 224 -1.76 8.99 -3.55
C VAL A 224 -1.73 8.16 -2.28
N LEU A 225 -0.68 7.36 -2.09
CA LEU A 225 -0.39 6.66 -0.84
C LEU A 225 0.75 7.37 -0.10
N LEU A 226 0.43 8.00 1.02
CA LEU A 226 1.41 8.63 1.89
C LEU A 226 1.93 7.62 2.93
N THR A 227 3.24 7.42 2.98
CA THR A 227 3.91 6.61 4.01
C THR A 227 4.79 7.48 4.91
N SER A 228 4.72 7.26 6.22
CA SER A 228 5.57 7.92 7.23
C SER A 228 5.87 6.96 8.38
N PRO A 229 6.77 5.99 8.19
CA PRO A 229 6.95 4.89 9.13
C PRO A 229 7.51 5.33 10.50
N ASN A 230 8.22 6.45 10.57
CA ASN A 230 8.89 6.89 11.79
C ASN A 230 8.41 8.27 12.30
N ASP A 231 7.55 8.97 11.56
CA ASP A 231 7.07 10.31 11.93
C ASP A 231 5.57 10.46 11.70
N PHE A 232 4.78 9.72 12.46
CA PHE A 232 3.32 9.83 12.39
C PHE A 232 2.84 11.25 12.69
N LYS A 233 3.34 11.87 13.76
CA LYS A 233 2.91 13.23 14.17
C LYS A 233 3.21 14.27 13.09
N GLY A 234 4.41 14.25 12.50
CA GLY A 234 4.75 15.17 11.42
C GLY A 234 3.84 14.99 10.20
N ALA A 235 3.52 13.75 9.83
CA ALA A 235 2.61 13.47 8.72
C ALA A 235 1.16 13.89 9.04
N LEU A 236 0.69 13.69 10.27
CA LEU A 236 -0.64 14.14 10.72
C LEU A 236 -0.73 15.68 10.66
N ASP A 237 0.24 16.40 11.24
CA ASP A 237 0.32 17.86 11.21
C ASP A 237 0.36 18.38 9.77
N PHE A 238 1.03 17.67 8.86
CA PHE A 238 1.05 17.98 7.44
C PHE A 238 -0.30 17.83 6.79
N LEU A 239 -0.98 16.68 6.97
CA LEU A 239 -2.30 16.42 6.38
C LEU A 239 -3.35 17.39 6.90
N THR A 240 -3.32 17.72 8.19
CA THR A 240 -4.19 18.75 8.79
C THR A 240 -4.05 20.11 8.08
N ARG A 241 -2.82 20.51 7.76
CA ARG A 241 -2.56 21.78 7.03
C ARG A 241 -2.94 21.73 5.56
N LEU A 242 -2.88 20.55 4.94
CA LEU A 242 -3.19 20.39 3.52
C LEU A 242 -4.69 20.51 3.23
N GLN A 243 -5.54 20.24 4.23
CA GLN A 243 -7.00 20.34 4.11
C GLN A 243 -7.57 21.72 4.49
N ASN A 244 -6.79 22.55 5.19
CA ASN A 244 -7.15 23.92 5.56
C ASN A 244 -6.63 24.94 4.53
#